data_10714d6a4d073cc61b94af312e686a0e
#
_entry.id   10714d6a4d073cc61b94af312e686a0e
#
_cell.length_a   1.000
_cell.length_b   1.000
_cell.length_c   1.000
_cell.angle_alpha   90.00
_cell.angle_beta   90.00
_cell.angle_gamma   90.00
#
_symmetry.space_group_name_H-M   'P 1'
#
loop_
_entity.id
_entity.type
_entity.pdbx_description
1 polymer ?
#
loop_
_entity_poly.entity_id
_entity_poly.type
_entity_poly.pdbx_seq_one_letter_code
_entity_poly.pdbx_strand_id
1 'polypeptide(L)'
;IRDSYSVEATVTNAAGETQSSTEMISAGQRSLILQTELKEKICKDRPFNIVFEAQNLNGQPVEVKGTYSLYPAKDKDYKQLGEKPVATGTFTSNKEMTFNWGKFSSGPYVLKATVKDNQGKEVTAEANTILFSSDDKRPPVQSAVWFYAENTEFDTAHPAVFYFGTSEKDTYIMMNVFCGDKLLESKALNLSDTIVRFQYPYQESYGNGIFVNFCMVRDGQVYQERVQARKRLPDKTLVMKWDVFRDKLRPGQKEEWKLTIKTPQGQAAHAEMLATMYDASLDKIWNRRQDFRVYYQQLLPYSDWMNGYVGNNSYNYWWDRKSLKVPAMLYDRFAMQPDIRLSLIHI
;
A
#
# COMPACT_ATOMS: atom_id res chain seq x y z
N ILE A 1 15.88 21.27 2.57
CA ILE A 1 17.16 20.53 2.45
C ILE A 1 17.30 19.73 3.74
N ARG A 2 17.56 18.44 3.60
CA ARG A 2 17.81 17.48 4.68
C ARG A 2 19.19 16.88 4.42
N ASP A 3 20.09 17.03 5.37
CA ASP A 3 21.43 16.44 5.34
C ASP A 3 21.48 15.28 6.33
N SER A 4 22.26 14.25 6.04
CA SER A 4 22.46 13.10 6.92
C SER A 4 23.92 13.01 7.28
N TYR A 5 24.19 12.89 8.57
CA TYR A 5 25.52 12.74 9.14
C TYR A 5 25.67 11.35 9.74
N SER A 6 26.76 10.68 9.43
CA SER A 6 27.12 9.42 10.07
C SER A 6 28.04 9.69 11.25
N VAL A 7 27.63 9.24 12.42
CA VAL A 7 28.44 9.30 13.64
C VAL A 7 28.89 7.88 13.98
N GLU A 8 30.17 7.62 13.88
CA GLU A 8 30.76 6.33 14.26
C GLU A 8 31.42 6.45 15.65
N ALA A 9 31.01 5.58 16.55
CA ALA A 9 31.63 5.45 17.87
C ALA A 9 32.37 4.13 17.95
N THR A 10 33.67 4.18 18.25
CA THR A 10 34.54 3.00 18.37
C THR A 10 35.04 2.91 19.79
N VAL A 11 34.88 1.72 20.40
CA VAL A 11 35.37 1.45 21.76
C VAL A 11 36.29 0.23 21.70
N THR A 12 37.51 0.39 22.25
CA THR A 12 38.47 -0.70 22.34
C THR A 12 38.66 -1.06 23.82
N ASN A 13 38.53 -2.34 24.17
CA ASN A 13 38.79 -2.81 25.54
C ASN A 13 40.28 -3.01 25.81
N ALA A 14 40.62 -3.30 27.06
CA ALA A 14 42.02 -3.52 27.47
C ALA A 14 42.70 -4.76 26.81
N ALA A 15 41.91 -5.68 26.24
CA ALA A 15 42.39 -6.84 25.51
C ALA A 15 42.63 -6.56 24.01
N GLY A 16 42.37 -5.31 23.54
CA GLY A 16 42.54 -4.92 22.16
C GLY A 16 41.33 -5.22 21.27
N GLU A 17 40.21 -5.73 21.82
CA GLU A 17 38.98 -5.96 21.04
C GLU A 17 38.28 -4.64 20.81
N THR A 18 37.92 -4.36 19.57
CA THR A 18 37.29 -3.14 19.14
C THR A 18 35.85 -3.42 18.71
N GLN A 19 34.90 -2.62 19.23
CA GLN A 19 33.52 -2.59 18.77
C GLN A 19 33.21 -1.20 18.23
N SER A 20 32.56 -1.13 17.08
CA SER A 20 32.06 0.11 16.51
C SER A 20 30.56 0.07 16.35
N SER A 21 29.93 1.22 16.55
CA SER A 21 28.51 1.46 16.28
C SER A 21 28.38 2.72 15.45
N THR A 22 27.56 2.67 14.43
CA THR A 22 27.31 3.82 13.55
C THR A 22 25.87 4.24 13.68
N GLU A 23 25.64 5.52 13.97
CA GLU A 23 24.34 6.16 14.02
C GLU A 23 24.20 7.21 12.92
N MET A 24 23.07 7.21 12.24
CA MET A 24 22.74 8.23 11.23
C MET A 24 21.90 9.33 11.85
N ILE A 25 22.42 10.54 11.85
CA ILE A 25 21.72 11.72 12.35
C ILE A 25 21.29 12.58 11.18
N SER A 26 20.03 12.91 11.10
CA SER A 26 19.50 13.80 10.07
C SER A 26 19.34 15.22 10.63
N ALA A 27 19.83 16.20 9.87
CA ALA A 27 19.69 17.62 10.16
C ALA A 27 18.98 18.35 9.03
N GLY A 28 18.26 19.41 9.32
CA GLY A 28 17.54 20.19 8.32
C GLY A 28 17.09 21.54 8.84
N GLN A 29 16.57 22.39 7.96
CA GLN A 29 16.04 23.71 8.33
C GLN A 29 14.80 23.65 9.21
N ARG A 30 14.07 22.54 9.20
CA ARG A 30 12.90 22.26 10.04
C ARG A 30 13.22 21.01 10.85
N SER A 31 12.82 21.00 12.10
CA SER A 31 13.07 19.88 13.02
C SER A 31 11.99 18.80 12.98
N LEU A 32 10.92 19.04 12.22
CA LEU A 32 9.73 18.21 12.17
C LEU A 32 9.33 17.93 10.72
N ILE A 33 8.80 16.74 10.49
CA ILE A 33 8.10 16.34 9.26
C ILE A 33 6.65 16.08 9.64
N LEU A 34 5.72 16.70 8.92
CA LEU A 34 4.28 16.50 9.07
C LEU A 34 3.78 15.80 7.81
N GLN A 35 2.99 14.76 7.98
CA GLN A 35 2.35 14.01 6.90
C GLN A 35 0.88 13.78 7.25
N THR A 36 0.03 13.71 6.25
CA THR A 36 -1.35 13.27 6.37
C THR A 36 -1.73 12.59 5.07
N GLU A 37 -2.37 11.45 5.16
CA GLU A 37 -2.81 10.70 4.00
C GLU A 37 -4.33 10.60 4.02
N LEU A 38 -4.93 10.87 2.87
CA LEU A 38 -6.33 10.62 2.62
C LEU A 38 -6.46 9.59 1.50
N LYS A 39 -7.49 8.79 1.55
CA LYS A 39 -7.85 7.96 0.39
C LYS A 39 -8.19 8.87 -0.78
N GLU A 40 -7.80 8.48 -1.98
CA GLU A 40 -8.15 9.21 -3.21
C GLU A 40 -9.65 9.52 -3.29
N LYS A 41 -10.49 8.56 -2.88
CA LYS A 41 -11.95 8.68 -2.84
C LYS A 41 -12.45 8.28 -1.46
N ILE A 42 -13.25 9.12 -0.84
CA ILE A 42 -13.87 8.89 0.47
C ILE A 42 -15.40 8.91 0.30
N CYS A 43 -16.04 7.79 0.65
CA CYS A 43 -17.49 7.75 0.79
C CYS A 43 -17.89 8.48 2.07
N LYS A 44 -18.54 9.65 1.92
CA LYS A 44 -18.90 10.53 3.04
C LYS A 44 -19.99 9.96 3.95
N ASP A 45 -20.70 8.93 3.50
CA ASP A 45 -21.76 8.27 4.25
C ASP A 45 -21.22 7.28 5.30
N ARG A 46 -19.90 7.11 5.35
CA ARG A 46 -19.21 6.21 6.27
C ARG A 46 -18.18 6.94 7.10
N PRO A 47 -17.94 6.50 8.34
CA PRO A 47 -16.88 7.07 9.14
C PRO A 47 -15.52 6.81 8.50
N PHE A 48 -14.72 7.83 8.40
CA PHE A 48 -13.33 7.76 7.99
C PHE A 48 -12.51 8.68 8.89
N ASN A 49 -11.60 8.09 9.65
CA ASN A 49 -10.72 8.81 10.56
C ASN A 49 -9.50 9.37 9.82
N ILE A 50 -9.01 10.50 10.27
CA ILE A 50 -7.79 11.13 9.78
C ILE A 50 -6.70 10.97 10.84
N VAL A 51 -5.49 10.69 10.40
CA VAL A 51 -4.29 10.76 11.23
C VAL A 51 -3.35 11.81 10.63
N PHE A 52 -2.88 12.70 11.46
CA PHE A 52 -1.79 13.61 11.13
C PHE A 52 -0.52 13.07 11.77
N GLU A 53 0.38 12.56 10.96
CA GLU A 53 1.62 11.97 11.45
C GLU A 53 2.70 13.04 11.55
N ALA A 54 3.29 13.18 12.72
CA ALA A 54 4.41 14.04 12.94
C ALA A 54 5.59 13.25 13.48
N GLN A 55 6.75 13.43 12.86
CA GLN A 55 7.99 12.79 13.26
C GLN A 55 9.16 13.76 13.18
N ASN A 56 10.18 13.51 13.99
CA ASN A 56 11.44 14.23 13.86
C ASN A 56 12.22 13.77 12.62
N LEU A 57 13.35 14.41 12.33
CA LEU A 57 14.16 14.07 11.16
C LEU A 57 14.76 12.66 11.20
N ASN A 58 14.79 12.02 12.37
CA ASN A 58 15.26 10.64 12.54
C ASN A 58 14.12 9.60 12.47
N GLY A 59 12.89 10.02 12.12
CA GLY A 59 11.76 9.13 11.96
C GLY A 59 11.05 8.77 13.28
N GLN A 60 11.40 9.39 14.40
CA GLN A 60 10.73 9.14 15.67
C GLN A 60 9.45 9.99 15.77
N PRO A 61 8.31 9.40 16.18
CA PRO A 61 7.06 10.13 16.32
C PRO A 61 7.17 11.23 17.37
N VAL A 62 6.61 12.40 17.06
CA VAL A 62 6.58 13.57 17.95
C VAL A 62 5.14 14.02 18.12
N GLU A 63 4.69 14.17 19.38
CA GLU A 63 3.35 14.70 19.65
C GLU A 63 3.38 16.23 19.58
N VAL A 64 2.65 16.78 18.61
CA VAL A 64 2.49 18.24 18.43
C VAL A 64 1.03 18.59 18.19
N LYS A 65 0.65 19.79 18.59
CA LYS A 65 -0.67 20.35 18.28
C LYS A 65 -0.58 21.20 17.02
N GLY A 66 -1.58 21.05 16.16
CA GLY A 66 -1.66 21.79 14.92
C GLY A 66 -3.08 22.23 14.60
N THR A 67 -3.20 22.91 13.47
CA THR A 67 -4.47 23.34 12.88
C THR A 67 -4.64 22.70 11.52
N TYR A 68 -5.89 22.44 11.14
CA TYR A 68 -6.22 22.01 9.81
C TYR A 68 -7.28 22.89 9.18
N SER A 69 -7.30 22.92 7.86
CA SER A 69 -8.30 23.59 7.04
C SER A 69 -8.65 22.74 5.84
N LEU A 70 -9.93 22.52 5.61
CA LEU A 70 -10.44 21.77 4.46
C LEU A 70 -10.99 22.75 3.42
N TYR A 71 -10.43 22.71 2.22
CA TYR A 71 -10.84 23.57 1.10
C TYR A 71 -11.53 22.74 0.01
N PRO A 72 -12.66 23.21 -0.52
CA PRO A 72 -13.20 22.63 -1.74
C PRO A 72 -12.29 23.02 -2.92
N ALA A 73 -12.04 22.09 -3.82
CA ALA A 73 -11.37 22.38 -5.08
C ALA A 73 -12.41 22.51 -6.22
N LYS A 74 -12.07 23.28 -7.26
CA LYS A 74 -12.96 23.46 -8.42
C LYS A 74 -12.73 22.41 -9.50
N ASP A 75 -11.58 21.75 -9.46
CA ASP A 75 -11.16 20.78 -10.47
C ASP A 75 -10.53 19.56 -9.80
N LYS A 76 -10.46 18.46 -10.56
CA LYS A 76 -9.86 17.19 -10.11
C LYS A 76 -8.34 17.25 -9.93
N ASP A 77 -7.70 18.25 -10.50
CA ASP A 77 -6.24 18.45 -10.41
C ASP A 77 -5.85 19.27 -9.17
N TYR A 78 -6.86 19.74 -8.40
CA TYR A 78 -6.69 20.50 -7.14
C TYR A 78 -5.91 21.82 -7.30
N LYS A 79 -5.84 22.37 -8.52
CA LYS A 79 -5.11 23.61 -8.82
C LYS A 79 -5.83 24.86 -8.34
N GLN A 80 -7.17 24.82 -8.38
CA GLN A 80 -8.01 25.95 -7.98
C GLN A 80 -8.80 25.59 -6.73
N LEU A 81 -8.44 26.21 -5.62
CA LEU A 81 -9.15 26.04 -4.35
C LEU A 81 -10.24 27.09 -4.19
N GLY A 82 -11.23 26.77 -3.39
CA GLY A 82 -12.21 27.76 -2.90
C GLY A 82 -11.52 28.83 -2.07
N GLU A 83 -12.08 30.03 -2.07
CA GLU A 83 -11.51 31.17 -1.35
C GLU A 83 -11.49 30.98 0.17
N LYS A 84 -12.44 30.22 0.69
CA LYS A 84 -12.58 29.96 2.12
C LYS A 84 -12.61 28.47 2.42
N PRO A 85 -12.02 28.04 3.53
CA PRO A 85 -12.14 26.67 3.99
C PRO A 85 -13.59 26.38 4.42
N VAL A 86 -14.08 25.19 4.14
CA VAL A 86 -15.41 24.71 4.57
C VAL A 86 -15.38 24.09 5.96
N ALA A 87 -14.20 23.76 6.46
CA ALA A 87 -13.96 23.34 7.82
C ALA A 87 -12.57 23.76 8.29
N THR A 88 -12.48 24.10 9.56
CA THR A 88 -11.22 24.36 10.25
C THR A 88 -11.28 23.74 11.64
N GLY A 89 -10.13 23.40 12.20
CA GLY A 89 -10.07 22.86 13.55
C GLY A 89 -8.63 22.65 14.01
N THR A 90 -8.50 22.03 15.17
CA THR A 90 -7.22 21.67 15.75
C THR A 90 -7.07 20.15 15.83
N PHE A 91 -5.84 19.66 15.82
CA PHE A 91 -5.53 18.26 15.97
C PHE A 91 -4.31 18.05 16.87
N THR A 92 -4.17 16.84 17.37
CA THR A 92 -2.93 16.35 17.99
C THR A 92 -2.37 15.26 17.08
N SER A 93 -1.10 15.39 16.71
CA SER A 93 -0.46 14.42 15.81
C SER A 93 -0.39 13.02 16.40
N ASN A 94 -0.28 12.02 15.51
CA ASN A 94 -0.17 10.61 15.83
C ASN A 94 -1.37 10.04 16.63
N LYS A 95 -2.52 10.72 16.55
CA LYS A 95 -3.79 10.28 17.12
C LYS A 95 -4.87 10.31 16.06
N GLU A 96 -5.73 9.30 16.08
CA GLU A 96 -6.89 9.26 15.20
C GLU A 96 -7.87 10.38 15.56
N MET A 97 -8.33 11.07 14.55
CA MET A 97 -9.36 12.09 14.66
C MET A 97 -10.56 11.67 13.82
N THR A 98 -11.73 11.58 14.48
CA THR A 98 -12.99 11.35 13.78
C THR A 98 -13.41 12.61 13.06
N PHE A 99 -13.62 12.51 11.76
CA PHE A 99 -14.03 13.61 10.90
C PHE A 99 -15.40 13.34 10.29
N ASN A 100 -16.33 14.28 10.46
CA ASN A 100 -17.67 14.12 9.92
C ASN A 100 -17.74 14.59 8.47
N TRP A 101 -17.44 13.69 7.54
CA TRP A 101 -17.45 13.93 6.11
C TRP A 101 -18.85 14.17 5.53
N GLY A 102 -19.89 13.62 6.15
CA GLY A 102 -21.28 13.72 5.68
C GLY A 102 -21.84 15.14 5.60
N LYS A 103 -21.18 16.12 6.26
CA LYS A 103 -21.59 17.52 6.22
C LYS A 103 -21.24 18.22 4.91
N PHE A 104 -20.37 17.65 4.09
CA PHE A 104 -19.86 18.32 2.89
C PHE A 104 -20.52 17.79 1.63
N SER A 105 -20.58 18.62 0.60
CA SER A 105 -21.05 18.22 -0.72
C SER A 105 -20.07 17.23 -1.36
N SER A 106 -20.54 16.40 -2.27
CA SER A 106 -19.67 15.57 -3.10
C SER A 106 -18.83 16.47 -4.02
N GLY A 107 -17.54 16.12 -4.19
CA GLY A 107 -16.59 16.92 -4.97
C GLY A 107 -15.15 16.77 -4.49
N PRO A 108 -14.20 17.44 -5.13
CA PRO A 108 -12.78 17.39 -4.77
C PRO A 108 -12.48 18.34 -3.61
N TYR A 109 -11.59 17.90 -2.71
CA TYR A 109 -11.16 18.65 -1.52
C TYR A 109 -9.68 18.54 -1.29
N VAL A 110 -9.11 19.59 -0.70
CA VAL A 110 -7.73 19.64 -0.21
C VAL A 110 -7.74 19.90 1.31
N LEU A 111 -7.16 18.99 2.04
CA LEU A 111 -6.91 19.14 3.47
C LEU A 111 -5.51 19.69 3.66
N LYS A 112 -5.41 20.86 4.30
CA LYS A 112 -4.13 21.48 4.68
C LYS A 112 -3.97 21.41 6.19
N ALA A 113 -2.83 20.93 6.64
CA ALA A 113 -2.47 20.86 8.04
C ALA A 113 -1.22 21.71 8.30
N THR A 114 -1.19 22.38 9.43
CA THR A 114 -0.06 23.24 9.82
C THR A 114 0.27 23.02 11.29
N VAL A 115 1.55 22.83 11.57
CA VAL A 115 2.12 22.77 12.92
C VAL A 115 3.30 23.72 13.02
N LYS A 116 3.72 24.06 14.22
CA LYS A 116 4.97 24.76 14.48
C LYS A 116 5.99 23.78 15.05
N ASP A 117 7.19 23.83 14.53
CA ASP A 117 8.30 23.05 15.06
C ASP A 117 8.85 23.68 16.36
N ASN A 118 9.84 23.04 16.98
CA ASN A 118 10.47 23.52 18.22
C ASN A 118 11.22 24.86 18.06
N GLN A 119 11.44 25.31 16.82
CA GLN A 119 12.03 26.64 16.51
C GLN A 119 10.95 27.68 16.15
N GLY A 120 9.67 27.31 16.24
CA GLY A 120 8.54 28.16 15.85
C GLY A 120 8.30 28.29 14.36
N LYS A 121 9.01 27.52 13.53
CA LYS A 121 8.82 27.52 12.07
C LYS A 121 7.60 26.70 11.70
N GLU A 122 6.85 27.18 10.73
CA GLU A 122 5.68 26.47 10.22
C GLU A 122 6.07 25.28 9.33
N VAL A 123 5.43 24.15 9.60
CA VAL A 123 5.50 22.92 8.81
C VAL A 123 4.10 22.58 8.35
N THR A 124 3.93 22.41 7.05
CA THR A 124 2.63 22.15 6.41
C THR A 124 2.63 20.80 5.73
N ALA A 125 1.45 20.16 5.73
CA ALA A 125 1.14 18.99 4.95
C ALA A 125 -0.17 19.20 4.20
N GLU A 126 -0.27 18.65 3.01
CA GLU A 126 -1.48 18.70 2.20
C GLU A 126 -1.85 17.29 1.74
N ALA A 127 -3.15 16.98 1.76
CA ALA A 127 -3.69 15.75 1.22
C ALA A 127 -4.97 16.04 0.43
N ASN A 128 -5.14 15.32 -0.65
CA ASN A 128 -6.24 15.51 -1.60
C ASN A 128 -7.20 14.34 -1.53
N THR A 129 -8.48 14.59 -1.73
CA THR A 129 -9.50 13.54 -1.82
C THR A 129 -10.69 14.00 -2.63
N ILE A 130 -11.44 13.03 -3.15
CA ILE A 130 -12.74 13.25 -3.76
C ILE A 130 -13.79 12.66 -2.81
N LEU A 131 -14.66 13.52 -2.28
CA LEU A 131 -15.82 13.08 -1.50
C LEU A 131 -16.94 12.68 -2.43
N PHE A 132 -17.62 11.59 -2.11
CA PHE A 132 -18.83 11.16 -2.80
C PHE A 132 -19.80 10.49 -1.83
N SER A 133 -21.07 10.44 -2.19
CA SER A 133 -22.10 9.65 -1.50
C SER A 133 -22.40 8.37 -2.28
N SER A 134 -22.77 7.32 -1.57
CA SER A 134 -23.30 6.09 -2.18
C SER A 134 -24.59 6.34 -2.98
N ASP A 135 -25.26 7.45 -2.71
CA ASP A 135 -26.50 7.87 -3.39
C ASP A 135 -26.26 8.82 -4.58
N ASP A 136 -25.02 9.24 -4.82
CA ASP A 136 -24.68 10.08 -5.95
C ASP A 136 -25.04 9.38 -7.27
N LYS A 137 -25.78 10.08 -8.12
CA LYS A 137 -26.19 9.57 -9.43
C LYS A 137 -25.19 9.90 -10.53
N ARG A 138 -24.26 10.81 -10.26
CA ARG A 138 -23.25 11.29 -11.20
C ARG A 138 -21.89 11.34 -10.55
N PRO A 139 -20.80 11.16 -11.32
CA PRO A 139 -19.46 11.39 -10.81
C PRO A 139 -19.31 12.79 -10.20
N PRO A 140 -18.74 12.91 -9.01
CA PRO A 140 -18.56 14.22 -8.36
C PRO A 140 -17.49 15.09 -9.00
N VAL A 141 -16.77 14.54 -9.95
CA VAL A 141 -15.75 15.22 -10.77
C VAL A 141 -15.87 14.78 -12.23
N GLN A 142 -15.48 15.65 -13.15
CA GLN A 142 -15.42 15.29 -14.57
C GLN A 142 -14.41 14.15 -14.77
N SER A 143 -14.90 12.99 -15.20
CA SER A 143 -14.09 11.78 -15.36
C SER A 143 -14.65 10.91 -16.49
N ALA A 144 -13.79 10.48 -17.40
CA ALA A 144 -14.17 9.50 -18.41
C ALA A 144 -14.58 8.17 -17.75
N VAL A 145 -13.86 7.77 -16.69
CA VAL A 145 -14.19 6.61 -15.87
C VAL A 145 -14.20 6.99 -14.40
N TRP A 146 -15.33 6.74 -13.75
CA TRP A 146 -15.47 6.77 -12.30
C TRP A 146 -15.60 5.34 -11.78
N PHE A 147 -14.71 4.96 -10.91
CA PHE A 147 -14.73 3.64 -10.30
C PHE A 147 -14.44 3.73 -8.80
N TYR A 148 -15.18 2.97 -8.01
CA TYR A 148 -14.94 2.81 -6.58
C TYR A 148 -15.34 1.40 -6.13
N ALA A 149 -14.42 0.70 -5.49
CA ALA A 149 -14.68 -0.58 -4.86
C ALA A 149 -14.95 -0.37 -3.36
N GLU A 150 -16.20 -0.58 -2.96
CA GLU A 150 -16.64 -0.41 -1.58
C GLU A 150 -16.30 -1.64 -0.73
N ASN A 151 -16.61 -2.80 -1.27
CA ASN A 151 -16.31 -4.09 -0.65
C ASN A 151 -15.89 -5.09 -1.71
N THR A 152 -14.68 -5.61 -1.57
CA THR A 152 -14.09 -6.61 -2.46
C THR A 152 -13.90 -7.98 -1.81
N GLU A 153 -14.29 -8.11 -0.53
CA GLU A 153 -14.33 -9.38 0.17
C GLU A 153 -15.76 -9.76 0.50
N PHE A 154 -16.26 -10.86 -0.05
CA PHE A 154 -17.64 -11.25 0.12
C PHE A 154 -17.81 -12.60 0.80
N ASP A 155 -18.91 -12.74 1.52
CA ASP A 155 -19.46 -13.94 2.11
C ASP A 155 -20.98 -13.95 1.93
N THR A 156 -21.68 -14.89 2.54
CA THR A 156 -23.16 -15.00 2.45
C THR A 156 -23.89 -13.80 3.06
N ALA A 157 -23.28 -13.08 4.01
CA ALA A 157 -23.88 -11.95 4.69
C ALA A 157 -23.43 -10.59 4.10
N HIS A 158 -22.24 -10.55 3.49
CA HIS A 158 -21.63 -9.31 3.00
C HIS A 158 -21.33 -9.45 1.50
N PRO A 159 -22.14 -8.88 0.64
CA PRO A 159 -21.90 -8.91 -0.81
C PRO A 159 -20.71 -8.06 -1.22
N ALA A 160 -20.08 -8.38 -2.34
CA ALA A 160 -19.16 -7.47 -3.01
C ALA A 160 -19.94 -6.30 -3.58
N VAL A 161 -19.42 -5.09 -3.41
CA VAL A 161 -20.06 -3.85 -3.86
C VAL A 161 -19.05 -2.93 -4.51
N PHE A 162 -19.35 -2.49 -5.70
CA PHE A 162 -18.56 -1.51 -6.43
C PHE A 162 -19.44 -0.61 -7.31
N TYR A 163 -18.90 0.53 -7.65
CA TYR A 163 -19.55 1.55 -8.44
C TYR A 163 -18.73 1.78 -9.70
N PHE A 164 -19.40 1.84 -10.82
CA PHE A 164 -18.81 2.23 -12.08
C PHE A 164 -19.66 3.33 -12.73
N GLY A 165 -19.03 4.31 -13.33
CA GLY A 165 -19.73 5.41 -13.95
C GLY A 165 -18.84 6.23 -14.88
N THR A 166 -19.46 7.22 -15.49
CA THR A 166 -18.80 8.17 -16.39
C THR A 166 -19.50 9.51 -16.33
N SER A 167 -18.75 10.60 -16.50
CA SER A 167 -19.32 11.95 -16.73
C SER A 167 -19.61 12.23 -18.21
N GLU A 168 -19.20 11.29 -19.07
CA GLU A 168 -19.39 11.44 -20.52
C GLU A 168 -20.79 11.02 -20.94
N LYS A 169 -21.23 11.49 -22.11
CA LYS A 169 -22.51 11.12 -22.69
C LYS A 169 -22.36 9.96 -23.66
N ASP A 170 -23.41 9.15 -23.77
CA ASP A 170 -23.55 8.08 -24.75
C ASP A 170 -22.33 7.15 -24.81
N THR A 171 -21.92 6.70 -23.62
CA THR A 171 -20.73 5.86 -23.46
C THR A 171 -21.11 4.39 -23.43
N TYR A 172 -20.61 3.65 -24.40
CA TYR A 172 -20.75 2.20 -24.48
C TYR A 172 -19.66 1.48 -23.68
N ILE A 173 -20.07 0.63 -22.77
CA ILE A 173 -19.17 -0.07 -21.84
C ILE A 173 -19.49 -1.56 -21.89
N MET A 174 -18.47 -2.37 -22.11
CA MET A 174 -18.55 -3.83 -21.95
C MET A 174 -18.20 -4.20 -20.53
N MET A 175 -19.11 -4.88 -19.84
CA MET A 175 -18.89 -5.47 -18.53
C MET A 175 -18.88 -6.98 -18.64
N ASN A 176 -17.85 -7.62 -18.13
CA ASN A 176 -17.73 -9.07 -18.07
C ASN A 176 -17.43 -9.54 -16.65
N VAL A 177 -18.08 -10.61 -16.24
CA VAL A 177 -17.86 -11.27 -14.95
C VAL A 177 -17.33 -12.66 -15.20
N PHE A 178 -16.19 -12.97 -14.60
CA PHE A 178 -15.54 -14.27 -14.72
C PHE A 178 -15.42 -14.96 -13.36
N CYS A 179 -15.48 -16.29 -13.38
CA CYS A 179 -15.04 -17.13 -12.28
C CYS A 179 -13.98 -18.08 -12.83
N GLY A 180 -12.73 -17.84 -12.49
CA GLY A 180 -11.62 -18.49 -13.15
C GLY A 180 -11.57 -18.14 -14.65
N ASP A 181 -11.58 -19.15 -15.50
CA ASP A 181 -11.63 -19.04 -16.96
C ASP A 181 -13.06 -18.98 -17.52
N LYS A 182 -14.08 -19.20 -16.68
CA LYS A 182 -15.47 -19.24 -17.09
C LYS A 182 -16.08 -17.85 -17.10
N LEU A 183 -16.58 -17.40 -18.24
CA LEU A 183 -17.45 -16.22 -18.36
C LEU A 183 -18.82 -16.53 -17.75
N LEU A 184 -19.19 -15.80 -16.70
CA LEU A 184 -20.49 -15.93 -16.02
C LEU A 184 -21.52 -14.97 -16.61
N GLU A 185 -21.09 -13.75 -16.90
CA GLU A 185 -21.96 -12.67 -17.34
C GLU A 185 -21.21 -11.78 -18.32
N SER A 186 -21.90 -11.34 -19.38
CA SER A 186 -21.42 -10.31 -20.29
C SER A 186 -22.56 -9.34 -20.58
N LYS A 187 -22.35 -8.07 -20.29
CA LYS A 187 -23.33 -7.01 -20.48
C LYS A 187 -22.74 -5.84 -21.22
N ALA A 188 -23.54 -5.30 -22.14
CA ALA A 188 -23.30 -3.98 -22.70
C ALA A 188 -24.09 -2.96 -21.88
N LEU A 189 -23.41 -1.95 -21.38
CA LEU A 189 -23.99 -0.82 -20.66
C LEU A 189 -23.89 0.43 -21.53
N ASN A 190 -24.95 1.19 -21.62
CA ASN A 190 -24.91 2.52 -22.22
C ASN A 190 -25.14 3.55 -21.12
N LEU A 191 -24.10 4.29 -20.76
CA LEU A 191 -24.11 5.23 -19.66
C LEU A 191 -23.92 6.66 -20.17
N SER A 192 -24.67 7.58 -19.56
CA SER A 192 -24.57 9.01 -19.84
C SER A 192 -24.60 9.76 -18.52
N ASP A 193 -23.48 10.37 -18.12
CA ASP A 193 -23.32 11.18 -16.91
C ASP A 193 -23.98 10.50 -15.69
N THR A 194 -23.60 9.27 -15.41
CA THR A 194 -24.24 8.46 -14.36
C THR A 194 -23.26 7.50 -13.69
N ILE A 195 -23.62 7.10 -12.46
CA ILE A 195 -22.97 6.04 -11.68
C ILE A 195 -23.96 4.90 -11.51
N VAL A 196 -23.49 3.68 -11.71
CA VAL A 196 -24.23 2.44 -11.47
C VAL A 196 -23.56 1.69 -10.32
N ARG A 197 -24.37 1.26 -9.37
CA ARG A 197 -23.93 0.40 -8.26
C ARG A 197 -24.14 -1.05 -8.64
N PHE A 198 -23.07 -1.84 -8.51
CA PHE A 198 -23.08 -3.29 -8.71
C PHE A 198 -22.95 -3.99 -7.36
N GLN A 199 -23.75 -5.03 -7.18
CA GLN A 199 -23.74 -5.83 -5.95
C GLN A 199 -23.78 -7.31 -6.31
N TYR A 200 -22.77 -8.05 -5.85
CA TYR A 200 -22.66 -9.49 -6.06
C TYR A 200 -22.67 -10.19 -4.70
N PRO A 201 -23.77 -10.85 -4.33
CA PRO A 201 -23.79 -11.74 -3.17
C PRO A 201 -22.92 -12.96 -3.47
N TYR A 202 -22.25 -13.48 -2.44
CA TYR A 202 -21.45 -14.69 -2.60
C TYR A 202 -22.33 -15.90 -2.93
N GLN A 203 -21.87 -16.71 -3.85
CA GLN A 203 -22.46 -18.01 -4.22
C GLN A 203 -21.35 -19.07 -4.17
N GLU A 204 -21.70 -20.30 -3.76
CA GLU A 204 -20.77 -21.42 -3.71
C GLU A 204 -20.10 -21.70 -5.08
N SER A 205 -20.83 -21.47 -6.17
CA SER A 205 -20.34 -21.61 -7.54
C SER A 205 -19.20 -20.65 -7.87
N TYR A 206 -19.00 -19.57 -7.10
CA TYR A 206 -17.89 -18.62 -7.28
C TYR A 206 -16.56 -19.11 -6.70
N GLY A 207 -16.57 -20.23 -5.93
CA GLY A 207 -15.36 -20.77 -5.33
C GLY A 207 -14.59 -19.73 -4.53
N ASN A 208 -13.37 -19.40 -4.95
CA ASN A 208 -12.53 -18.39 -4.30
C ASN A 208 -12.93 -16.94 -4.62
N GLY A 209 -13.76 -16.72 -5.64
CA GLY A 209 -14.22 -15.38 -5.99
C GLY A 209 -14.49 -15.18 -7.47
N ILE A 210 -14.82 -13.94 -7.81
CA ILE A 210 -15.11 -13.50 -9.17
C ILE A 210 -14.21 -12.34 -9.57
N PHE A 211 -14.03 -12.20 -10.86
CA PHE A 211 -13.33 -11.10 -11.48
C PHE A 211 -14.28 -10.34 -12.41
N VAL A 212 -14.39 -9.03 -12.21
CA VAL A 212 -15.22 -8.17 -13.03
C VAL A 212 -14.34 -7.21 -13.81
N ASN A 213 -14.56 -7.15 -15.10
CA ASN A 213 -13.83 -6.28 -16.03
C ASN A 213 -14.80 -5.34 -16.72
N PHE A 214 -14.52 -4.05 -16.67
CA PHE A 214 -15.17 -3.01 -17.44
C PHE A 214 -14.21 -2.52 -18.51
N CYS A 215 -14.67 -2.44 -19.73
CA CYS A 215 -13.88 -1.96 -20.85
C CYS A 215 -14.71 -0.98 -21.70
N MET A 216 -14.15 0.17 -22.02
CA MET A 216 -14.73 1.10 -22.96
C MET A 216 -13.65 1.69 -23.86
N VAL A 217 -14.06 2.11 -25.05
CA VAL A 217 -13.20 2.83 -26.00
C VAL A 217 -13.84 4.17 -26.27
N ARG A 218 -13.06 5.23 -26.09
CA ARG A 218 -13.49 6.59 -26.38
C ARG A 218 -12.32 7.43 -26.88
N ASP A 219 -12.58 8.21 -27.91
CA ASP A 219 -11.59 9.13 -28.52
C ASP A 219 -10.24 8.43 -28.85
N GLY A 220 -10.34 7.17 -29.33
CA GLY A 220 -9.17 6.35 -29.67
C GLY A 220 -8.42 5.80 -28.46
N GLN A 221 -8.89 6.01 -27.22
CA GLN A 221 -8.29 5.48 -26.00
C GLN A 221 -9.14 4.34 -25.43
N VAL A 222 -8.44 3.33 -24.93
CA VAL A 222 -9.05 2.21 -24.20
C VAL A 222 -8.98 2.50 -22.71
N TYR A 223 -10.13 2.47 -22.06
CA TYR A 223 -10.24 2.56 -20.61
C TYR A 223 -10.67 1.20 -20.07
N GLN A 224 -10.00 0.75 -19.05
CA GLN A 224 -10.28 -0.54 -18.44
C GLN A 224 -10.20 -0.45 -16.91
N GLU A 225 -11.24 -0.93 -16.24
CA GLU A 225 -11.28 -1.07 -14.80
C GLU A 225 -11.51 -2.52 -14.43
N ARG A 226 -10.81 -2.97 -13.40
CA ARG A 226 -10.83 -4.36 -12.96
C ARG A 226 -11.05 -4.45 -11.47
N VAL A 227 -11.94 -5.32 -11.07
CA VAL A 227 -12.15 -5.61 -9.66
C VAL A 227 -12.19 -7.12 -9.43
N GLN A 228 -11.49 -7.55 -8.40
CA GLN A 228 -11.55 -8.93 -7.90
C GLN A 228 -12.36 -8.93 -6.61
N ALA A 229 -13.47 -9.64 -6.60
CA ALA A 229 -14.19 -9.94 -5.38
C ALA A 229 -13.79 -11.33 -4.89
N ARG A 230 -13.23 -11.40 -3.68
CA ARG A 230 -12.65 -12.62 -3.10
C ARG A 230 -13.54 -13.14 -1.97
N LYS A 231 -13.65 -14.45 -1.89
CA LYS A 231 -14.28 -15.09 -0.73
C LYS A 231 -13.56 -14.66 0.54
N ARG A 232 -14.29 -14.12 1.50
CA ARG A 232 -13.74 -13.77 2.81
C ARG A 232 -13.27 -15.04 3.51
N LEU A 233 -12.02 -15.06 3.90
CA LEU A 233 -11.46 -16.15 4.68
C LEU A 233 -11.71 -15.91 6.18
N PRO A 234 -11.92 -16.99 6.96
CA PRO A 234 -11.94 -16.85 8.40
C PRO A 234 -10.60 -16.30 8.90
N ASP A 235 -10.67 -15.42 9.88
CA ASP A 235 -9.47 -14.91 10.55
C ASP A 235 -8.79 -16.04 11.33
N LYS A 236 -7.59 -16.41 10.87
CA LYS A 236 -6.72 -17.42 11.49
C LYS A 236 -5.55 -16.80 12.23
N THR A 237 -5.57 -15.50 12.47
CA THR A 237 -4.55 -14.81 13.25
C THR A 237 -4.47 -15.41 14.64
N LEU A 238 -3.26 -15.59 15.14
CA LEU A 238 -3.02 -16.12 16.49
C LEU A 238 -2.41 -15.01 17.35
N VAL A 239 -2.92 -14.88 18.56
CA VAL A 239 -2.36 -14.00 19.57
C VAL A 239 -1.42 -14.84 20.44
N MET A 240 -0.13 -14.52 20.39
CA MET A 240 0.90 -15.20 21.17
C MET A 240 1.36 -14.31 22.32
N LYS A 241 1.44 -14.87 23.51
CA LYS A 241 1.91 -14.20 24.71
C LYS A 241 2.88 -15.08 25.48
N TRP A 242 4.06 -14.57 25.77
CA TRP A 242 4.96 -15.19 26.71
C TRP A 242 4.48 -14.93 28.14
N ASP A 243 4.16 -15.99 28.88
CA ASP A 243 3.82 -15.89 30.29
C ASP A 243 5.08 -15.98 31.17
N VAL A 244 6.03 -16.84 30.76
CA VAL A 244 7.35 -16.97 31.37
C VAL A 244 8.40 -16.97 30.28
N PHE A 245 9.32 -16.02 30.35
CA PHE A 245 10.40 -15.89 29.40
C PHE A 245 11.57 -15.14 30.02
N ARG A 246 12.79 -15.65 29.82
CA ARG A 246 14.04 -14.95 30.12
C ARG A 246 14.89 -14.82 28.89
N ASP A 247 15.35 -13.61 28.63
CA ASP A 247 16.19 -13.26 27.47
C ASP A 247 17.68 -13.54 27.70
N LYS A 248 18.08 -13.75 28.96
CA LYS A 248 19.49 -14.02 29.35
C LYS A 248 19.57 -15.25 30.22
N LEU A 249 20.34 -16.22 29.76
CA LEU A 249 20.55 -17.49 30.46
C LEU A 249 22.02 -17.68 30.80
N ARG A 250 22.31 -18.44 31.88
CA ARG A 250 23.67 -18.90 32.22
C ARG A 250 23.90 -20.29 31.64
N PRO A 251 25.11 -20.61 31.20
CA PRO A 251 25.45 -21.97 30.75
C PRO A 251 25.05 -23.01 31.78
N GLY A 252 24.39 -24.10 31.35
CA GLY A 252 23.93 -25.17 32.21
C GLY A 252 22.69 -24.88 33.07
N GLN A 253 22.10 -23.69 32.96
CA GLN A 253 20.87 -23.34 33.68
C GLN A 253 19.67 -24.08 33.06
N LYS A 254 18.87 -24.75 33.91
CA LYS A 254 17.57 -25.29 33.50
C LYS A 254 16.58 -24.14 33.45
N GLU A 255 15.80 -24.07 32.39
CA GLU A 255 14.81 -23.03 32.18
C GLU A 255 13.53 -23.64 31.65
N GLU A 256 12.41 -23.04 32.02
CA GLU A 256 11.08 -23.35 31.49
C GLU A 256 10.45 -22.09 30.94
N TRP A 257 10.06 -22.13 29.68
CA TRP A 257 9.36 -21.05 29.01
C TRP A 257 7.91 -21.44 28.77
N LYS A 258 7.02 -20.50 29.00
CA LYS A 258 5.60 -20.72 28.82
C LYS A 258 5.04 -19.73 27.80
N LEU A 259 4.54 -20.27 26.69
CA LEU A 259 3.87 -19.53 25.63
C LEU A 259 2.37 -19.88 25.63
N THR A 260 1.55 -18.84 25.71
CA THR A 260 0.10 -18.98 25.55
C THR A 260 -0.31 -18.54 24.15
N ILE A 261 -1.03 -19.41 23.42
CA ILE A 261 -1.54 -19.15 22.08
C ILE A 261 -3.06 -19.11 22.12
N LYS A 262 -3.65 -18.02 21.63
CA LYS A 262 -5.11 -17.81 21.60
C LYS A 262 -5.56 -17.33 20.24
N THR A 263 -6.86 -17.54 19.95
CA THR A 263 -7.52 -16.87 18.83
C THR A 263 -7.68 -15.37 19.13
N PRO A 264 -7.95 -14.51 18.13
CA PRO A 264 -8.22 -13.08 18.35
C PRO A 264 -9.37 -12.84 19.35
N GLN A 265 -10.31 -13.79 19.45
CA GLN A 265 -11.44 -13.74 20.38
C GLN A 265 -11.07 -14.23 21.79
N GLY A 266 -9.80 -14.56 22.04
CA GLY A 266 -9.30 -14.98 23.35
C GLY A 266 -9.52 -16.43 23.70
N GLN A 267 -10.05 -17.26 22.80
CA GLN A 267 -10.25 -18.70 23.01
C GLN A 267 -8.94 -19.48 22.82
N ALA A 268 -8.86 -20.69 23.41
CA ALA A 268 -7.75 -21.59 23.16
C ALA A 268 -7.66 -21.95 21.66
N ALA A 269 -6.48 -21.85 21.08
CA ALA A 269 -6.27 -22.16 19.67
C ALA A 269 -5.69 -23.56 19.49
N HIS A 270 -6.21 -24.30 18.50
CA HIS A 270 -5.51 -25.47 17.97
C HIS A 270 -4.49 -24.98 16.95
N ALA A 271 -3.21 -25.07 17.30
CA ALA A 271 -2.12 -24.56 16.47
C ALA A 271 -0.93 -25.51 16.50
N GLU A 272 -0.22 -25.57 15.39
CA GLU A 272 1.09 -26.19 15.30
C GLU A 272 2.15 -25.09 15.47
N MET A 273 3.21 -25.39 16.24
CA MET A 273 4.27 -24.44 16.51
C MET A 273 5.61 -25.04 16.11
N LEU A 274 6.38 -24.30 15.32
CA LEU A 274 7.80 -24.53 15.11
C LEU A 274 8.56 -23.58 16.03
N ALA A 275 9.32 -24.11 16.96
CA ALA A 275 10.19 -23.32 17.85
C ALA A 275 11.66 -23.60 17.52
N THR A 276 12.43 -22.53 17.37
CA THR A 276 13.88 -22.61 17.20
C THR A 276 14.56 -21.71 18.22
N MET A 277 15.73 -22.10 18.67
CA MET A 277 16.56 -21.31 19.58
C MET A 277 18.00 -21.38 19.08
N TYR A 278 18.65 -20.25 19.06
CA TYR A 278 20.06 -20.14 18.69
C TYR A 278 20.74 -19.05 19.51
N ASP A 279 22.05 -19.09 19.57
CA ASP A 279 22.84 -18.06 20.25
C ASP A 279 22.77 -16.75 19.46
N ALA A 280 22.27 -15.68 20.08
CA ALA A 280 22.12 -14.36 19.47
C ALA A 280 23.47 -13.74 19.02
N SER A 281 24.61 -14.21 19.53
CA SER A 281 25.92 -13.77 19.06
C SER A 281 26.17 -14.13 17.60
N LEU A 282 25.50 -15.15 17.06
CA LEU A 282 25.59 -15.54 15.65
C LEU A 282 25.03 -14.45 14.72
N ASP A 283 24.10 -13.62 15.19
CA ASP A 283 23.55 -12.50 14.41
C ASP A 283 24.61 -11.43 14.10
N LYS A 284 25.69 -11.37 14.91
CA LYS A 284 26.83 -10.48 14.65
C LYS A 284 27.68 -10.96 13.47
N ILE A 285 27.69 -12.26 13.20
CA ILE A 285 28.42 -12.88 12.09
C ILE A 285 27.54 -12.86 10.83
N TRP A 286 26.28 -13.23 10.98
CA TRP A 286 25.32 -13.25 9.89
C TRP A 286 23.89 -13.10 10.42
N ASN A 287 23.30 -11.93 10.18
CA ASN A 287 21.91 -11.64 10.55
C ASN A 287 20.98 -12.41 9.62
N ARG A 288 20.53 -13.60 10.01
CA ARG A 288 19.49 -14.38 9.34
C ARG A 288 18.13 -13.96 9.87
N ARG A 289 17.40 -13.17 9.10
CA ARG A 289 15.96 -13.04 9.32
C ARG A 289 15.29 -14.35 8.92
N GLN A 290 14.78 -15.08 9.90
CA GLN A 290 13.90 -16.22 9.66
C GLN A 290 12.46 -15.69 9.58
N ASP A 291 12.05 -15.30 8.39
CA ASP A 291 10.66 -14.90 8.14
C ASP A 291 9.84 -16.16 7.81
N PHE A 292 9.08 -16.65 8.78
CA PHE A 292 8.06 -17.64 8.51
C PHE A 292 6.74 -16.92 8.20
N ARG A 293 6.39 -16.85 6.92
CA ARG A 293 5.13 -16.25 6.47
C ARG A 293 4.26 -17.32 5.84
N VAL A 294 3.14 -17.63 6.47
CA VAL A 294 2.11 -18.46 5.87
C VAL A 294 1.24 -17.58 4.99
N TYR A 295 1.36 -17.74 3.68
CA TYR A 295 0.52 -17.05 2.71
C TYR A 295 -0.65 -17.94 2.32
N TYR A 296 -1.86 -17.51 2.67
CA TYR A 296 -3.07 -18.06 2.07
C TYR A 296 -3.37 -17.26 0.80
N GLN A 297 -2.68 -17.58 -0.28
CA GLN A 297 -3.01 -16.96 -1.56
C GLN A 297 -4.21 -17.67 -2.17
N GLN A 298 -5.31 -16.92 -2.28
CA GLN A 298 -6.38 -17.30 -3.18
C GLN A 298 -5.99 -16.84 -4.58
N LEU A 299 -5.55 -17.76 -5.40
CA LEU A 299 -5.36 -17.48 -6.81
C LEU A 299 -6.74 -17.30 -7.44
N LEU A 300 -6.98 -16.11 -7.97
CA LEU A 300 -8.11 -15.82 -8.84
C LEU A 300 -7.54 -15.65 -10.23
N PRO A 301 -7.63 -16.70 -11.09
CA PRO A 301 -7.27 -16.54 -12.49
C PRO A 301 -8.17 -15.46 -13.10
N TYR A 302 -7.60 -14.59 -13.88
CA TYR A 302 -8.34 -13.52 -14.56
C TYR A 302 -8.13 -13.63 -16.07
N SER A 303 -9.17 -13.26 -16.81
CA SER A 303 -9.09 -13.09 -18.24
C SER A 303 -8.95 -11.60 -18.56
N ASP A 304 -7.96 -11.25 -19.34
CA ASP A 304 -7.68 -9.88 -19.73
C ASP A 304 -8.00 -9.65 -21.21
N TRP A 305 -8.76 -8.61 -21.49
CA TRP A 305 -9.05 -8.18 -22.86
C TRP A 305 -7.81 -7.68 -23.61
N MET A 306 -6.79 -7.25 -22.87
CA MET A 306 -5.56 -6.71 -23.41
C MET A 306 -4.45 -7.74 -23.59
N ASN A 307 -4.71 -9.03 -23.34
CA ASN A 307 -3.74 -10.11 -23.58
C ASN A 307 -3.53 -10.47 -25.06
N GLY A 308 -4.32 -9.88 -25.96
CA GLY A 308 -3.88 -9.73 -27.32
C GLY A 308 -2.95 -8.51 -27.36
N TYR A 309 -1.65 -8.73 -27.31
CA TYR A 309 -0.74 -7.82 -27.97
C TYR A 309 -1.31 -7.67 -29.39
N VAL A 310 -2.08 -6.62 -29.61
CA VAL A 310 -2.24 -6.09 -30.94
C VAL A 310 -0.84 -5.60 -31.22
N GLY A 311 0.01 -6.54 -31.64
CA GLY A 311 1.37 -6.25 -31.89
C GLY A 311 1.35 -5.08 -32.84
N ASN A 312 1.89 -3.97 -32.45
CA ASN A 312 2.64 -3.21 -33.42
C ASN A 312 3.50 -4.28 -34.07
N ASN A 313 3.08 -4.76 -35.20
CA ASN A 313 3.97 -5.43 -36.14
C ASN A 313 5.02 -4.37 -36.41
N SER A 314 6.01 -4.25 -35.53
CA SER A 314 7.25 -3.67 -35.89
C SER A 314 7.75 -4.60 -36.98
N TYR A 315 7.45 -4.25 -38.21
CA TYR A 315 8.14 -4.82 -39.34
C TYR A 315 9.59 -4.46 -39.07
N ASN A 316 10.33 -5.40 -38.48
CA ASN A 316 11.77 -5.34 -38.49
C ASN A 316 12.14 -5.42 -39.96
N TYR A 317 12.23 -4.26 -40.62
CA TYR A 317 12.90 -4.15 -41.87
C TYR A 317 14.33 -4.59 -41.60
N TRP A 318 14.64 -5.81 -41.95
CA TRP A 318 16.01 -6.26 -42.05
C TRP A 318 16.61 -5.46 -43.19
N TRP A 319 17.09 -4.27 -42.85
CA TRP A 319 18.03 -3.60 -43.73
C TRP A 319 19.22 -4.56 -43.83
N ASP A 320 19.57 -4.94 -45.04
CA ASP A 320 20.77 -5.71 -45.29
C ASP A 320 21.94 -4.83 -44.87
N ARG A 321 22.23 -4.83 -43.59
CA ARG A 321 23.36 -4.14 -42.99
C ARG A 321 24.57 -4.91 -43.49
N LYS A 322 25.22 -4.42 -44.54
CA LYS A 322 26.58 -4.84 -44.81
C LYS A 322 27.36 -4.68 -43.50
N SER A 323 27.65 -5.80 -42.86
CA SER A 323 28.44 -5.79 -41.65
C SER A 323 29.82 -5.23 -42.01
N LEU A 324 30.07 -3.99 -41.69
CA LEU A 324 31.42 -3.45 -41.70
C LEU A 324 32.20 -4.32 -40.72
N LYS A 325 33.18 -5.06 -41.20
CA LYS A 325 34.15 -5.77 -40.37
C LYS A 325 34.97 -4.69 -39.66
N VAL A 326 34.50 -4.31 -38.50
CA VAL A 326 35.32 -3.47 -37.60
C VAL A 326 36.34 -4.39 -36.97
N PRO A 327 37.63 -4.10 -37.05
CA PRO A 327 38.64 -4.90 -36.38
C PRO A 327 38.31 -4.96 -34.88
N ALA A 328 38.31 -6.16 -34.31
CA ALA A 328 38.08 -6.32 -32.88
C ALA A 328 39.20 -5.61 -32.12
N MET A 329 38.87 -4.55 -31.40
CA MET A 329 39.80 -3.96 -30.46
C MET A 329 39.97 -4.92 -29.28
N LEU A 330 41.13 -5.51 -29.16
CA LEU A 330 41.53 -6.29 -28.00
C LEU A 330 41.98 -5.32 -26.92
N TYR A 331 41.12 -5.13 -25.93
CA TYR A 331 41.52 -4.44 -24.71
C TYR A 331 42.14 -5.49 -23.76
N ASP A 332 43.23 -5.12 -23.08
CA ASP A 332 43.75 -5.92 -21.97
C ASP A 332 42.58 -6.11 -20.96
N ARG A 333 42.11 -7.33 -20.87
CA ARG A 333 41.16 -7.68 -19.84
C ARG A 333 41.90 -7.94 -18.57
N PHE A 334 41.64 -7.18 -17.52
CA PHE A 334 42.01 -7.60 -16.17
C PHE A 334 41.44 -9.01 -15.97
N ALA A 335 42.30 -9.94 -15.64
CA ALA A 335 41.88 -11.29 -15.29
C ALA A 335 40.90 -11.16 -14.14
N MET A 336 39.61 -11.38 -14.42
CA MET A 336 38.63 -11.60 -13.36
C MET A 336 39.10 -12.80 -12.59
N GLN A 337 39.47 -12.59 -11.33
CA GLN A 337 39.72 -13.73 -10.42
C GLN A 337 38.47 -14.56 -10.41
N PRO A 338 38.53 -15.86 -10.67
CA PRO A 338 37.36 -16.72 -10.55
C PRO A 338 36.81 -16.54 -9.14
N ASP A 339 35.47 -16.36 -9.06
CA ASP A 339 34.76 -16.31 -7.78
C ASP A 339 35.22 -17.51 -6.92
N ILE A 340 36.07 -17.26 -5.96
CA ILE A 340 36.47 -18.26 -4.96
C ILE A 340 35.22 -18.42 -4.07
N ARG A 341 34.35 -19.34 -4.43
CA ARG A 341 33.33 -19.83 -3.52
C ARG A 341 34.02 -20.69 -2.48
N LEU A 342 34.42 -20.08 -1.36
CA LEU A 342 34.83 -20.81 -0.20
C LEU A 342 33.62 -21.62 0.30
N SER A 343 33.64 -22.90 0.02
CA SER A 343 32.72 -23.84 0.63
C SER A 343 33.08 -23.96 2.12
N LEU A 344 32.12 -23.67 2.99
CA LEU A 344 32.29 -23.86 4.46
C LEU A 344 32.51 -25.31 4.91
N ILE A 345 32.65 -26.26 3.97
CA ILE A 345 32.95 -27.69 4.25
C ILE A 345 34.44 -27.94 4.43
N HIS A 346 35.31 -26.95 4.23
CA HIS A 346 36.76 -27.11 4.27
C HIS A 346 37.44 -26.32 5.40
N ILE A 347 36.69 -25.96 6.45
CA ILE A 347 37.24 -25.44 7.72
C ILE A 347 37.03 -26.49 8.80
#